data_9d291c14b3025f9e9f2c7fb49dcd25b4
#
_entry.id   9d291c14b3025f9e9f2c7fb49dcd25b4
#
_cell.length_a   1.000
_cell.length_b   1.000
_cell.length_c   1.000
_cell.angle_alpha   90.00
_cell.angle_beta   90.00
_cell.angle_gamma   90.00
#
_symmetry.space_group_name_H-M   'P 1'
#
loop_
_entity.id
_entity.type
_entity.pdbx_description
1 polymer ?
#
loop_
_entity_poly.entity_id
_entity_poly.type
_entity_poly.pdbx_seq_one_letter_code
_entity_poly.pdbx_strand_id
1 'polypeptide(L)'
;TNRDIQFTSFNGKDYPLCFLDEKTPLLFQWFERNPARFGKNDIPIINTEKNPYLNNIIKAATIEKERLIGIFVDGDFFPGQKDAFSKLEYDYENIKVIYRNDIDFSMYDKKLSEIYMENISKQESMPEEKRDCHLLQLLKKELSDIQEGNDSLIKSYLLDKGHGWADFYRNMAMLKAGQLFLEADKVGCYDLSTNSGCIYLDADMIITEKLGGIYIPDGIAVHVERIDGRASMENGIIAVDRNNHPALLAGLEIMHTKFDADPYSDGVCNGIRKHFNYSLNEDYNSFCDFIEFKHDNIIMNTSQ
;
A
#
# COMPACT_ATOMS: atom_id res chain seq x y z
N THR A 1 -22.36 2.76 -23.97
CA THR A 1 -23.04 1.50 -23.64
C THR A 1 -23.26 1.43 -22.13
N ASN A 2 -24.49 1.55 -21.69
CA ASN A 2 -24.89 1.31 -20.32
C ASN A 2 -24.60 -0.15 -19.99
N ARG A 3 -23.44 -0.42 -19.39
CA ARG A 3 -23.26 -1.70 -18.73
C ARG A 3 -24.12 -1.65 -17.48
N ASP A 4 -25.02 -2.62 -17.34
CA ASP A 4 -25.80 -2.79 -16.12
C ASP A 4 -24.83 -2.91 -14.93
N ILE A 5 -25.00 -2.04 -13.93
CA ILE A 5 -24.16 -2.06 -12.73
C ILE A 5 -24.50 -3.35 -11.98
N GLN A 6 -23.49 -4.19 -11.74
CA GLN A 6 -23.61 -5.37 -10.92
C GLN A 6 -23.36 -5.03 -9.46
N PHE A 7 -24.06 -5.72 -8.57
CA PHE A 7 -23.92 -5.54 -7.14
C PHE A 7 -23.52 -6.86 -6.48
N THR A 8 -22.81 -6.73 -5.37
CA THR A 8 -22.51 -7.82 -4.45
C THR A 8 -23.00 -7.44 -3.06
N SER A 9 -23.42 -8.41 -2.27
CA SER A 9 -24.01 -8.16 -0.96
C SER A 9 -23.10 -8.63 0.17
N PHE A 10 -23.01 -7.83 1.21
CA PHE A 10 -22.41 -8.21 2.46
C PHE A 10 -23.25 -7.67 3.61
N ASN A 11 -23.62 -8.53 4.55
CA ASN A 11 -24.38 -8.18 5.75
C ASN A 11 -25.68 -7.39 5.45
N GLY A 12 -26.43 -7.85 4.44
CA GLY A 12 -27.71 -7.24 4.08
C GLY A 12 -27.62 -5.91 3.34
N LYS A 13 -26.41 -5.45 3.02
CA LYS A 13 -26.19 -4.24 2.23
C LYS A 13 -25.58 -4.59 0.87
N ASP A 14 -26.06 -3.94 -0.18
CA ASP A 14 -25.58 -4.11 -1.54
C ASP A 14 -24.47 -3.09 -1.84
N TYR A 15 -23.41 -3.58 -2.47
CA TYR A 15 -22.28 -2.77 -2.92
C TYR A 15 -22.07 -2.94 -4.41
N PRO A 16 -21.74 -1.88 -5.16
CA PRO A 16 -21.47 -2.01 -6.57
C PRO A 16 -20.18 -2.80 -6.80
N LEU A 17 -20.18 -3.63 -7.83
CA LEU A 17 -18.95 -4.22 -8.36
C LEU A 17 -18.32 -3.24 -9.33
N CYS A 18 -17.15 -2.75 -8.99
CA CYS A 18 -16.39 -1.81 -9.80
C CYS A 18 -15.41 -2.56 -10.69
N PHE A 19 -15.30 -2.13 -11.94
CA PHE A 19 -14.48 -2.80 -12.94
C PHE A 19 -13.11 -2.15 -13.05
N LEU A 20 -12.07 -2.94 -12.89
CA LEU A 20 -10.70 -2.57 -13.25
C LEU A 20 -10.41 -3.13 -14.63
N ASP A 21 -10.17 -2.27 -15.60
CA ASP A 21 -9.92 -2.70 -16.98
C ASP A 21 -8.51 -3.29 -17.17
N GLU A 22 -8.25 -3.80 -18.36
CA GLU A 22 -6.97 -4.43 -18.71
C GLU A 22 -5.79 -3.47 -18.72
N LYS A 23 -6.04 -2.17 -18.69
CA LYS A 23 -5.01 -1.12 -18.66
C LYS A 23 -4.75 -0.55 -17.27
N THR A 24 -5.48 -1.00 -16.25
CA THR A 24 -5.21 -0.61 -14.88
C THR A 24 -3.76 -0.94 -14.51
N PRO A 25 -2.94 0.04 -14.11
CA PRO A 25 -1.53 -0.20 -13.86
C PRO A 25 -1.30 -1.14 -12.67
N LEU A 26 -0.23 -1.91 -12.76
CA LEU A 26 0.28 -2.71 -11.66
C LEU A 26 1.40 -1.94 -10.96
N LEU A 27 1.47 -2.05 -9.65
CA LEU A 27 2.51 -1.40 -8.83
C LEU A 27 3.22 -2.44 -7.98
N PHE A 28 4.53 -2.48 -8.09
CA PHE A 28 5.41 -3.20 -7.17
C PHE A 28 6.18 -2.20 -6.32
N GLN A 29 6.64 -2.62 -5.14
CA GLN A 29 7.42 -1.79 -4.25
C GLN A 29 8.82 -2.37 -4.07
N TRP A 30 9.84 -1.51 -4.14
CA TRP A 30 11.22 -1.88 -3.92
C TRP A 30 11.83 -0.96 -2.86
N PHE A 31 11.68 -1.35 -1.60
CA PHE A 31 12.18 -0.61 -0.46
C PHE A 31 13.17 -1.49 0.29
N GLU A 32 14.45 -1.11 0.29
CA GLU A 32 15.50 -1.84 0.97
C GLU A 32 16.35 -0.87 1.80
N ARG A 33 16.47 -1.12 3.09
CA ARG A 33 17.21 -0.26 4.02
C ARG A 33 18.45 -0.88 4.62
N ASN A 34 18.69 -2.16 4.41
CA ASN A 34 19.82 -2.83 5.04
C ASN A 34 20.91 -3.15 4.03
N PRO A 35 21.86 -2.21 3.78
CA PRO A 35 22.96 -2.46 2.86
C PRO A 35 23.89 -3.61 3.34
N ALA A 36 23.86 -3.98 4.62
CA ALA A 36 24.64 -5.11 5.13
C ALA A 36 24.11 -6.48 4.65
N ARG A 37 22.85 -6.54 4.21
CA ARG A 37 22.25 -7.74 3.60
C ARG A 37 22.85 -8.06 2.24
N PHE A 38 23.34 -7.03 1.56
CA PHE A 38 24.02 -7.13 0.27
C PHE A 38 25.47 -6.70 0.50
N GLY A 39 26.45 -7.43 -0.01
CA GLY A 39 27.85 -7.04 0.09
C GLY A 39 28.07 -5.63 -0.46
N LYS A 40 29.14 -4.97 -0.01
CA LYS A 40 29.44 -3.56 -0.39
C LYS A 40 29.48 -3.31 -1.91
N ASN A 41 29.70 -4.37 -2.70
CA ASN A 41 29.79 -4.31 -4.16
C ASN A 41 28.57 -4.91 -4.86
N ASP A 42 27.58 -5.43 -4.11
CA ASP A 42 26.38 -6.02 -4.70
C ASP A 42 25.35 -4.93 -4.97
N ILE A 43 24.93 -4.85 -6.21
CA ILE A 43 23.78 -4.03 -6.61
C ILE A 43 22.60 -4.99 -6.64
N PRO A 44 21.70 -4.99 -5.63
CA PRO A 44 20.72 -6.04 -5.45
C PRO A 44 19.69 -6.13 -6.57
N ILE A 45 19.62 -5.11 -7.41
CA ILE A 45 18.57 -4.95 -8.40
C ILE A 45 18.89 -5.64 -9.72
N ILE A 46 20.17 -5.77 -10.07
CA ILE A 46 20.56 -6.18 -11.43
C ILE A 46 20.78 -7.69 -11.53
N ASN A 47 21.08 -8.34 -10.43
CA ASN A 47 21.39 -9.76 -10.47
C ASN A 47 20.12 -10.59 -10.29
N THR A 48 19.48 -10.93 -11.40
CA THR A 48 18.26 -11.74 -11.43
C THR A 48 18.45 -13.13 -10.83
N GLU A 49 19.67 -13.67 -10.85
CA GLU A 49 19.98 -14.95 -10.22
C GLU A 49 19.97 -14.83 -8.69
N LYS A 50 20.44 -13.70 -8.16
CA LYS A 50 20.47 -13.42 -6.72
C LYS A 50 19.16 -12.80 -6.20
N ASN A 51 18.32 -12.29 -7.07
CA ASN A 51 17.10 -11.60 -6.69
C ASN A 51 15.89 -12.09 -7.49
N PRO A 52 15.21 -13.14 -6.99
CA PRO A 52 14.06 -13.71 -7.69
C PRO A 52 12.88 -12.74 -7.79
N TYR A 53 12.80 -11.74 -6.92
CA TYR A 53 11.71 -10.77 -6.93
C TYR A 53 11.75 -9.87 -8.16
N LEU A 54 12.94 -9.49 -8.62
CA LEU A 54 13.08 -8.72 -9.85
C LEU A 54 12.61 -9.54 -11.07
N ASN A 55 12.91 -10.83 -11.08
CA ASN A 55 12.42 -11.75 -12.12
C ASN A 55 10.89 -11.79 -12.16
N ASN A 56 10.23 -11.75 -11.02
CA ASN A 56 8.76 -11.73 -10.94
C ASN A 56 8.20 -10.44 -11.56
N ILE A 57 8.83 -9.30 -11.31
CA ILE A 57 8.44 -8.01 -11.90
C ILE A 57 8.65 -8.01 -13.42
N ILE A 58 9.78 -8.51 -13.89
CA ILE A 58 10.09 -8.64 -15.33
C ILE A 58 9.10 -9.58 -16.01
N LYS A 59 8.76 -10.70 -15.36
CA LYS A 59 7.76 -11.63 -15.86
C LYS A 59 6.39 -10.96 -16.00
N ALA A 60 5.97 -10.20 -14.99
CA ALA A 60 4.73 -9.42 -15.05
C ALA A 60 4.74 -8.45 -16.24
N ALA A 61 5.83 -7.71 -16.44
CA ALA A 61 5.98 -6.79 -17.55
C ALA A 61 5.94 -7.49 -18.91
N THR A 62 6.50 -8.68 -18.99
CA THR A 62 6.54 -9.47 -20.24
C THR A 62 5.15 -10.03 -20.59
N ILE A 63 4.40 -10.50 -19.58
CA ILE A 63 3.05 -11.05 -19.78
C ILE A 63 2.05 -9.93 -20.06
N GLU A 64 2.13 -8.85 -19.29
CA GLU A 64 1.21 -7.70 -19.30
C GLU A 64 1.74 -6.54 -20.16
N LYS A 65 2.12 -6.83 -21.41
CA LYS A 65 2.79 -5.85 -22.31
C LYS A 65 2.00 -4.55 -22.53
N GLU A 66 0.68 -4.62 -22.49
CA GLU A 66 -0.21 -3.47 -22.73
C GLU A 66 -0.49 -2.66 -21.46
N ARG A 67 0.05 -3.07 -20.32
CA ARG A 67 -0.22 -2.52 -19.02
C ARG A 67 1.03 -1.86 -18.46
N LEU A 68 0.88 -0.68 -17.86
CA LEU A 68 1.98 -0.06 -17.12
C LEU A 68 2.32 -0.87 -15.87
N ILE A 69 3.60 -1.11 -15.68
CA ILE A 69 4.16 -1.79 -14.52
C ILE A 69 5.04 -0.78 -13.79
N GLY A 70 4.58 -0.32 -12.65
CA GLY A 70 5.32 0.61 -11.82
C GLY A 70 6.20 -0.11 -10.79
N ILE A 71 7.38 0.42 -10.56
CA ILE A 71 8.24 0.02 -9.43
C ILE A 71 8.42 1.24 -8.56
N PHE A 72 7.79 1.22 -7.39
CA PHE A 72 7.88 2.28 -6.40
C PHE A 72 9.12 2.07 -5.53
N VAL A 73 10.06 3.01 -5.61
CA VAL A 73 11.41 2.87 -5.04
C VAL A 73 11.64 3.94 -3.99
N ASP A 74 12.26 3.56 -2.88
CA ASP A 74 12.54 4.50 -1.79
C ASP A 74 13.70 5.47 -2.09
N GLY A 75 14.42 5.29 -3.15
CA GLY A 75 15.49 6.20 -3.54
C GLY A 75 16.84 5.49 -3.72
N ASP A 76 17.90 6.28 -3.66
CA ASP A 76 19.23 5.85 -4.03
C ASP A 76 20.00 5.29 -2.83
N PHE A 77 19.63 4.07 -2.38
CA PHE A 77 20.30 3.43 -1.26
C PHE A 77 21.63 2.77 -1.62
N PHE A 78 21.77 2.33 -2.86
CA PHE A 78 22.92 1.57 -3.30
C PHE A 78 23.60 2.30 -4.47
N PRO A 79 24.94 2.30 -4.53
CA PRO A 79 25.64 2.83 -5.67
C PRO A 79 25.16 2.17 -6.98
N GLY A 80 24.85 2.98 -7.97
CA GLY A 80 24.37 2.51 -9.27
C GLY A 80 22.91 2.08 -9.33
N GLN A 81 22.14 2.25 -8.28
CA GLN A 81 20.72 1.88 -8.26
C GLN A 81 19.93 2.59 -9.35
N LYS A 82 20.11 3.89 -9.52
CA LYS A 82 19.41 4.67 -10.56
C LYS A 82 19.75 4.19 -11.96
N ASP A 83 21.03 3.88 -12.20
CA ASP A 83 21.47 3.35 -13.51
C ASP A 83 20.83 2.01 -13.80
N ALA A 84 20.73 1.15 -12.80
CA ALA A 84 20.09 -0.15 -12.91
C ALA A 84 18.59 -0.04 -13.24
N PHE A 85 17.88 0.84 -12.56
CA PHE A 85 16.47 1.08 -12.84
C PHE A 85 16.25 1.75 -14.20
N SER A 86 17.12 2.67 -14.59
CA SER A 86 17.07 3.28 -15.92
C SER A 86 17.27 2.24 -17.03
N LYS A 87 18.17 1.27 -16.82
CA LYS A 87 18.37 0.17 -17.76
C LYS A 87 17.13 -0.71 -17.85
N LEU A 88 16.47 -0.98 -16.72
CA LEU A 88 15.25 -1.76 -16.68
C LEU A 88 14.12 -1.07 -17.47
N GLU A 89 13.95 0.24 -17.32
CA GLU A 89 13.00 1.03 -18.09
C GLU A 89 13.34 1.04 -19.60
N TYR A 90 14.62 1.04 -19.94
CA TYR A 90 15.06 0.96 -21.33
C TYR A 90 14.78 -0.42 -21.96
N ASP A 91 15.02 -1.50 -21.20
CA ASP A 91 14.85 -2.87 -21.69
C ASP A 91 13.36 -3.28 -21.78
N TYR A 92 12.49 -2.68 -20.96
CA TYR A 92 11.05 -3.00 -20.89
C TYR A 92 10.22 -1.72 -21.00
N GLU A 93 9.58 -1.54 -22.15
CA GLU A 93 8.85 -0.32 -22.49
C GLU A 93 7.74 0.03 -21.50
N ASN A 94 7.08 -0.97 -20.91
CA ASN A 94 5.97 -0.78 -19.98
C ASN A 94 6.39 -0.70 -18.51
N ILE A 95 7.68 -0.86 -18.20
CA ILE A 95 8.18 -0.64 -16.82
C ILE A 95 8.44 0.84 -16.59
N LYS A 96 7.92 1.35 -15.48
CA LYS A 96 8.15 2.73 -15.02
C LYS A 96 8.62 2.72 -13.58
N VAL A 97 9.76 3.35 -13.33
CA VAL A 97 10.32 3.49 -11.99
C VAL A 97 9.82 4.80 -11.39
N ILE A 98 9.29 4.71 -10.19
CA ILE A 98 8.69 5.83 -9.47
C ILE A 98 9.47 6.01 -8.17
N TYR A 99 10.26 7.08 -8.10
CA TYR A 99 11.03 7.38 -6.90
C TYR A 99 10.17 8.11 -5.87
N ARG A 100 10.18 7.64 -4.64
CA ARG A 100 9.44 8.25 -3.54
C ARG A 100 9.70 9.75 -3.42
N ASN A 101 10.95 10.18 -3.60
CA ASN A 101 11.33 11.58 -3.49
C ASN A 101 10.75 12.48 -4.56
N ASP A 102 10.29 11.92 -5.68
CA ASP A 102 9.70 12.67 -6.80
C ASP A 102 8.20 12.86 -6.64
N ILE A 103 7.59 12.29 -5.60
CA ILE A 103 6.15 12.32 -5.37
C ILE A 103 5.85 13.16 -4.12
N ASP A 104 4.87 14.03 -4.24
CA ASP A 104 4.37 14.83 -3.13
C ASP A 104 3.28 14.07 -2.35
N PHE A 105 3.62 13.63 -1.14
CA PHE A 105 2.69 12.97 -0.23
C PHE A 105 2.20 13.89 0.90
N SER A 106 2.52 15.18 0.85
CA SER A 106 2.23 16.12 1.94
C SER A 106 0.75 16.23 2.30
N MET A 107 -0.15 15.97 1.35
CA MET A 107 -1.60 15.96 1.60
C MET A 107 -2.04 14.86 2.58
N TYR A 108 -1.21 13.84 2.78
CA TYR A 108 -1.49 12.73 3.70
C TYR A 108 -0.75 12.86 5.03
N ASP A 109 -0.06 13.98 5.23
CA ASP A 109 0.70 14.23 6.44
C ASP A 109 -0.18 14.84 7.55
N LYS A 110 0.28 14.69 8.77
CA LYS A 110 -0.23 15.35 9.96
C LYS A 110 0.92 15.60 10.92
N LYS A 111 0.83 16.66 11.70
CA LYS A 111 1.82 16.92 12.74
C LYS A 111 1.76 15.84 13.84
N LEU A 112 2.91 15.27 14.17
CA LEU A 112 3.01 14.33 15.28
C LEU A 112 2.56 14.94 16.59
N SER A 113 2.92 16.20 16.83
CA SER A 113 2.50 16.93 18.03
C SER A 113 0.98 16.97 18.18
N GLU A 114 0.25 17.14 17.09
CA GLU A 114 -1.22 17.13 17.12
C GLU A 114 -1.75 15.73 17.50
N ILE A 115 -1.17 14.67 16.94
CA ILE A 115 -1.56 13.29 17.26
C ILE A 115 -1.31 13.00 18.75
N TYR A 116 -0.14 13.38 19.26
CA TYR A 116 0.20 13.19 20.68
C TYR A 116 -0.71 14.00 21.60
N MET A 117 -0.95 15.28 21.29
CA MET A 117 -1.83 16.14 22.10
C MET A 117 -3.26 15.61 22.14
N GLU A 118 -3.80 15.14 21.01
CA GLU A 118 -5.14 14.55 20.97
C GLU A 118 -5.23 13.28 21.85
N ASN A 119 -4.20 12.43 21.82
CA ASN A 119 -4.16 11.22 22.65
C ASN A 119 -3.98 11.54 24.13
N ILE A 120 -3.19 12.55 24.48
CA ILE A 120 -3.05 13.05 25.85
C ILE A 120 -4.40 13.57 26.35
N SER A 121 -5.06 14.41 25.58
CA SER A 121 -6.38 14.96 25.94
C SER A 121 -7.42 13.87 26.16
N LYS A 122 -7.40 12.84 25.33
CA LYS A 122 -8.29 11.68 25.46
C LYS A 122 -8.06 10.93 26.77
N GLN A 123 -6.80 10.71 27.16
CA GLN A 123 -6.47 10.08 28.45
C GLN A 123 -6.87 10.97 29.62
N GLU A 124 -6.57 12.26 29.57
CA GLU A 124 -6.90 13.20 30.63
C GLU A 124 -8.40 13.42 30.82
N SER A 125 -9.20 13.19 29.78
CA SER A 125 -10.66 13.27 29.82
C SER A 125 -11.32 12.02 30.43
N MET A 126 -10.58 10.94 30.59
CA MET A 126 -11.09 9.72 31.22
C MET A 126 -11.21 9.87 32.71
N PRO A 127 -12.15 9.15 33.39
CA PRO A 127 -12.14 9.02 34.82
C PRO A 127 -10.76 8.52 35.33
N GLU A 128 -10.32 9.00 36.47
CA GLU A 128 -8.98 8.73 36.99
C GLU A 128 -8.67 7.22 37.07
N GLU A 129 -9.64 6.41 37.47
CA GLU A 129 -9.50 4.95 37.57
C GLU A 129 -9.35 4.24 36.21
N LYS A 130 -9.69 4.91 35.13
CA LYS A 130 -9.58 4.37 33.75
C LYS A 130 -8.38 4.91 32.99
N ARG A 131 -7.64 5.87 33.57
CA ARG A 131 -6.47 6.44 32.92
C ARG A 131 -5.30 5.47 32.92
N ASP A 132 -4.62 5.36 31.80
CA ASP A 132 -3.33 4.70 31.71
C ASP A 132 -2.23 5.72 32.00
N CYS A 133 -1.76 5.75 33.26
CA CYS A 133 -0.75 6.71 33.71
C CYS A 133 0.60 6.52 33.03
N HIS A 134 0.98 5.28 32.72
CA HIS A 134 2.22 4.99 31.99
C HIS A 134 2.17 5.50 30.55
N LEU A 135 1.07 5.25 29.87
CA LEU A 135 0.84 5.77 28.52
C LEU A 135 0.86 7.30 28.50
N LEU A 136 0.18 7.93 29.46
CA LEU A 136 0.13 9.39 29.56
C LEU A 136 1.52 9.99 29.77
N GLN A 137 2.33 9.40 30.62
CA GLN A 137 3.72 9.83 30.85
C GLN A 137 4.56 9.65 29.57
N LEU A 138 4.43 8.50 28.91
CA LEU A 138 5.13 8.24 27.66
C LEU A 138 4.77 9.25 26.58
N LEU A 139 3.47 9.51 26.38
CA LEU A 139 2.98 10.47 25.39
C LEU A 139 3.52 11.89 25.65
N LYS A 140 3.51 12.32 26.91
CA LYS A 140 4.03 13.63 27.30
C LYS A 140 5.53 13.74 27.08
N LYS A 141 6.29 12.67 27.38
CA LYS A 141 7.73 12.61 27.14
C LYS A 141 8.02 12.69 25.64
N GLU A 142 7.39 11.86 24.83
CA GLU A 142 7.60 11.82 23.39
C GLU A 142 7.20 13.14 22.72
N LEU A 143 6.12 13.77 23.19
CA LEU A 143 5.72 15.09 22.72
C LEU A 143 6.82 16.14 22.99
N SER A 144 7.43 16.09 24.18
CA SER A 144 8.51 17.03 24.52
C SER A 144 9.79 16.79 23.72
N ASP A 145 10.01 15.55 23.24
CA ASP A 145 11.18 15.17 22.45
C ASP A 145 11.04 15.50 20.96
N ILE A 146 9.85 15.88 20.50
CA ILE A 146 9.63 16.28 19.10
C ILE A 146 10.35 17.60 18.85
N GLN A 147 11.32 17.56 17.94
CA GLN A 147 12.09 18.74 17.55
C GLN A 147 11.39 19.53 16.47
N GLU A 148 11.61 20.83 16.46
CA GLU A 148 11.17 21.71 15.37
C GLU A 148 11.75 21.23 14.04
N GLY A 149 10.89 21.12 13.02
CA GLY A 149 11.26 20.59 11.71
C GLY A 149 11.07 19.09 11.52
N ASN A 150 10.89 18.32 12.61
CA ASN A 150 10.61 16.87 12.56
C ASN A 150 9.20 16.52 13.05
N ASP A 151 8.32 17.51 13.13
CA ASP A 151 6.94 17.35 13.54
C ASP A 151 6.06 16.89 12.38
N SER A 152 6.33 15.68 11.87
CA SER A 152 5.66 15.12 10.70
C SER A 152 5.49 13.62 10.85
N LEU A 153 4.26 13.13 10.63
CA LEU A 153 3.98 11.69 10.60
C LEU A 153 4.78 10.99 9.49
N ILE A 154 4.79 11.56 8.30
CA ILE A 154 5.51 11.00 7.14
C ILE A 154 7.01 10.91 7.44
N LYS A 155 7.61 12.00 7.97
CA LYS A 155 9.03 12.00 8.32
C LYS A 155 9.37 11.00 9.41
N SER A 156 8.45 10.77 10.37
CA SER A 156 8.68 9.77 11.43
C SER A 156 8.83 8.38 10.86
N TYR A 157 8.03 8.02 9.87
CA TYR A 157 8.16 6.73 9.19
C TYR A 157 9.44 6.62 8.36
N LEU A 158 9.97 7.73 7.82
CA LEU A 158 11.29 7.71 7.16
C LEU A 158 12.42 7.32 8.11
N LEU A 159 12.27 7.63 9.39
CA LEU A 159 13.25 7.32 10.42
C LEU A 159 13.02 5.95 11.07
N ASP A 160 11.88 5.32 10.79
CA ASP A 160 11.55 3.99 11.30
C ASP A 160 12.52 2.96 10.73
N LYS A 161 13.08 2.12 11.62
CA LYS A 161 13.99 1.04 11.26
C LYS A 161 13.28 -0.30 11.01
N GLY A 162 11.97 -0.35 11.24
CA GLY A 162 11.15 -1.54 11.04
C GLY A 162 10.58 -1.65 9.63
N HIS A 163 9.54 -2.44 9.48
CA HIS A 163 8.82 -2.60 8.20
C HIS A 163 7.68 -1.61 8.02
N GLY A 164 7.33 -0.87 9.06
CA GLY A 164 6.19 0.05 9.06
C GLY A 164 6.31 1.17 8.01
N TRP A 165 7.52 1.65 7.75
CA TRP A 165 7.75 2.67 6.73
C TRP A 165 7.38 2.20 5.32
N ALA A 166 7.72 0.97 4.96
CA ALA A 166 7.37 0.41 3.66
C ALA A 166 5.85 0.26 3.51
N ASP A 167 5.17 -0.25 4.54
CA ASP A 167 3.71 -0.37 4.57
C ASP A 167 3.02 1.00 4.50
N PHE A 168 3.53 1.98 5.23
CA PHE A 168 2.97 3.33 5.22
C PHE A 168 3.08 3.99 3.83
N TYR A 169 4.25 3.91 3.21
CA TYR A 169 4.44 4.46 1.85
C TYR A 169 3.62 3.70 0.81
N ARG A 170 3.43 2.40 0.98
CA ARG A 170 2.52 1.60 0.15
C ARG A 170 1.10 2.14 0.24
N ASN A 171 0.62 2.43 1.45
CA ASN A 171 -0.71 2.99 1.65
C ASN A 171 -0.86 4.34 0.95
N MET A 172 0.12 5.22 1.08
CA MET A 172 0.09 6.53 0.41
C MET A 172 0.15 6.40 -1.11
N ALA A 173 0.96 5.48 -1.63
CA ALA A 173 1.01 5.20 -3.06
C ALA A 173 -0.35 4.71 -3.57
N MET A 174 -1.03 3.84 -2.83
CA MET A 174 -2.34 3.32 -3.21
C MET A 174 -3.47 4.35 -3.01
N LEU A 175 -3.31 5.30 -2.09
CA LEU A 175 -4.19 6.47 -2.01
C LEU A 175 -4.11 7.31 -3.28
N LYS A 176 -2.94 7.47 -3.87
CA LYS A 176 -2.78 8.15 -5.15
C LYS A 176 -3.25 7.30 -6.33
N ALA A 177 -3.11 5.97 -6.24
CA ALA A 177 -3.46 5.02 -7.30
C ALA A 177 -2.86 5.43 -8.67
N GLY A 178 -3.64 5.55 -9.73
CA GLY A 178 -3.16 5.96 -11.04
C GLY A 178 -2.51 7.35 -11.06
N GLN A 179 -2.89 8.24 -10.14
CA GLN A 179 -2.28 9.55 -10.00
C GLN A 179 -0.79 9.49 -9.66
N LEU A 180 -0.35 8.42 -8.98
CA LEU A 180 1.06 8.18 -8.69
C LEU A 180 1.89 8.12 -10.00
N PHE A 181 1.39 7.40 -10.99
CA PHE A 181 2.03 7.28 -12.31
C PHE A 181 2.05 8.61 -13.05
N LEU A 182 0.96 9.36 -12.99
CA LEU A 182 0.86 10.67 -13.65
C LEU A 182 1.82 11.70 -13.05
N GLU A 183 1.98 11.72 -11.73
CA GLU A 183 2.97 12.58 -11.06
C GLU A 183 4.41 12.21 -11.41
N ALA A 184 4.68 10.93 -11.59
CA ALA A 184 5.99 10.43 -12.00
C ALA A 184 6.28 10.65 -13.49
N ASP A 185 5.25 10.89 -14.29
CA ASP A 185 5.35 11.05 -15.75
C ASP A 185 5.79 12.46 -16.13
N LYS A 186 7.10 12.68 -16.12
CA LYS A 186 7.71 13.99 -16.45
C LYS A 186 7.56 14.39 -17.91
N VAL A 187 7.22 13.45 -18.79
CA VAL A 187 7.13 13.65 -20.25
C VAL A 187 5.67 13.72 -20.73
N GLY A 188 4.72 13.33 -19.92
CA GLY A 188 3.29 13.36 -20.26
C GLY A 188 2.86 12.32 -21.28
N CYS A 189 3.51 11.15 -21.29
CA CYS A 189 3.26 10.10 -22.30
C CYS A 189 2.37 8.95 -21.82
N TYR A 190 1.90 8.97 -20.56
CA TYR A 190 1.04 7.90 -20.05
C TYR A 190 -0.42 8.16 -20.38
N ASP A 191 -1.05 7.17 -20.97
CA ASP A 191 -2.49 7.20 -21.28
C ASP A 191 -3.29 6.69 -20.09
N LEU A 192 -3.33 7.50 -19.04
CA LEU A 192 -4.12 7.25 -17.83
C LEU A 192 -5.01 8.45 -17.53
N SER A 193 -6.24 8.20 -17.07
CA SER A 193 -7.07 9.25 -16.52
C SER A 193 -6.59 9.63 -15.10
N THR A 194 -6.90 10.84 -14.64
CA THR A 194 -6.57 11.31 -13.28
C THR A 194 -7.23 10.46 -12.19
N ASN A 195 -8.28 9.71 -12.53
CA ASN A 195 -9.04 8.85 -11.63
C ASN A 195 -8.79 7.36 -11.85
N SER A 196 -7.72 7.00 -12.56
CA SER A 196 -7.38 5.59 -12.77
C SER A 196 -7.07 4.89 -11.47
N GLY A 197 -7.53 3.64 -11.36
CA GLY A 197 -7.19 2.74 -10.27
C GLY A 197 -5.75 2.24 -10.36
N CYS A 198 -5.42 1.32 -9.48
CA CYS A 198 -4.12 0.68 -9.45
C CYS A 198 -4.22 -0.65 -8.71
N ILE A 199 -3.41 -1.61 -9.10
CA ILE A 199 -3.28 -2.89 -8.41
C ILE A 199 -1.86 -3.01 -7.88
N TYR A 200 -1.71 -2.99 -6.56
CA TYR A 200 -0.44 -3.25 -5.90
C TYR A 200 -0.24 -4.75 -5.71
N LEU A 201 0.96 -5.23 -6.00
CA LEU A 201 1.39 -6.60 -5.79
C LEU A 201 2.75 -6.61 -5.07
N ASP A 202 2.88 -7.44 -4.03
CA ASP A 202 4.19 -7.75 -3.48
C ASP A 202 5.08 -8.41 -4.55
N ALA A 203 6.38 -8.17 -4.48
CA ALA A 203 7.33 -8.69 -5.47
C ALA A 203 7.49 -10.23 -5.41
N ASP A 204 6.98 -10.88 -4.37
CA ASP A 204 6.90 -12.34 -4.28
C ASP A 204 5.65 -12.92 -4.97
N MET A 205 4.76 -12.08 -5.46
CA MET A 205 3.61 -12.49 -6.27
C MET A 205 4.04 -12.72 -7.71
N ILE A 206 3.65 -13.87 -8.26
CA ILE A 206 4.00 -14.27 -9.62
C ILE A 206 2.75 -14.23 -10.50
N ILE A 207 2.79 -13.44 -11.55
CA ILE A 207 1.76 -13.43 -12.58
C ILE A 207 2.08 -14.55 -13.57
N THR A 208 1.16 -15.49 -13.75
CA THR A 208 1.34 -16.65 -14.64
C THR A 208 0.76 -16.44 -16.02
N GLU A 209 -0.31 -15.64 -16.13
CA GLU A 209 -1.00 -15.29 -17.37
C GLU A 209 -1.59 -13.89 -17.24
N LYS A 210 -2.05 -13.30 -18.35
CA LYS A 210 -2.72 -12.00 -18.32
C LYS A 210 -3.90 -11.97 -17.34
N LEU A 211 -3.96 -10.90 -16.55
CA LEU A 211 -5.02 -10.74 -15.56
C LEU A 211 -6.38 -10.39 -16.18
N GLY A 212 -6.39 -9.68 -17.28
CA GLY A 212 -7.63 -9.19 -17.89
C GLY A 212 -8.30 -8.11 -17.05
N GLY A 213 -9.61 -7.96 -17.22
CA GLY A 213 -10.43 -7.08 -16.41
C GLY A 213 -10.91 -7.78 -15.14
N ILE A 214 -11.05 -7.02 -14.05
CA ILE A 214 -11.36 -7.56 -12.72
C ILE A 214 -12.47 -6.73 -12.09
N TYR A 215 -13.44 -7.40 -11.47
CA TYR A 215 -14.50 -6.76 -10.68
C TYR A 215 -14.16 -6.83 -9.20
N ILE A 216 -14.26 -5.71 -8.51
CA ILE A 216 -13.97 -5.61 -7.07
C ILE A 216 -15.10 -4.89 -6.33
N PRO A 217 -15.45 -5.33 -5.09
CA PRO A 217 -16.60 -4.78 -4.37
C PRO A 217 -16.32 -3.35 -3.92
N ASP A 218 -17.20 -2.44 -4.29
CA ASP A 218 -17.13 -1.01 -3.97
C ASP A 218 -15.76 -0.38 -4.28
N GLY A 219 -15.06 -0.94 -5.25
CA GLY A 219 -13.78 -0.40 -5.74
C GLY A 219 -12.55 -0.73 -4.92
N ILE A 220 -12.60 -1.71 -4.02
CA ILE A 220 -11.44 -2.17 -3.26
C ILE A 220 -11.44 -3.68 -3.04
N ALA A 221 -10.28 -4.30 -3.20
CA ALA A 221 -10.05 -5.70 -2.83
C ALA A 221 -8.60 -5.86 -2.34
N VAL A 222 -8.38 -6.86 -1.50
CA VAL A 222 -7.06 -7.13 -0.94
C VAL A 222 -6.74 -8.63 -0.99
N HIS A 223 -5.46 -8.95 -0.82
CA HIS A 223 -5.03 -10.34 -0.65
C HIS A 223 -5.63 -10.92 0.62
N VAL A 224 -6.10 -12.16 0.53
CA VAL A 224 -6.56 -12.94 1.67
C VAL A 224 -5.75 -14.22 1.73
N GLU A 225 -5.11 -14.45 2.86
CA GLU A 225 -4.39 -15.66 3.16
C GLU A 225 -5.27 -16.61 3.97
N ARG A 226 -5.20 -17.90 3.66
CA ARG A 226 -5.97 -18.92 4.38
C ARG A 226 -5.03 -19.96 4.95
N ILE A 227 -5.02 -20.08 6.28
CA ILE A 227 -4.23 -21.06 7.03
C ILE A 227 -5.16 -21.79 7.96
N ASP A 228 -5.21 -23.12 7.85
CA ASP A 228 -6.04 -24.00 8.71
C ASP A 228 -7.51 -23.59 8.78
N GLY A 229 -8.09 -23.18 7.63
CA GLY A 229 -9.48 -22.78 7.54
C GLY A 229 -9.78 -21.36 8.06
N ARG A 230 -8.75 -20.62 8.48
CA ARG A 230 -8.86 -19.22 8.92
C ARG A 230 -8.40 -18.29 7.83
N ALA A 231 -9.27 -17.35 7.47
CA ALA A 231 -8.93 -16.29 6.54
C ALA A 231 -8.32 -15.09 7.26
N SER A 232 -7.38 -14.42 6.61
CA SER A 232 -6.76 -13.19 7.10
C SER A 232 -6.52 -12.23 5.95
N MET A 233 -6.92 -10.97 6.13
CA MET A 233 -6.56 -9.91 5.19
C MET A 233 -5.06 -9.65 5.25
N GLU A 234 -4.45 -9.50 4.07
CA GLU A 234 -3.04 -9.20 3.91
C GLU A 234 -2.85 -8.04 2.93
N ASN A 235 -1.78 -7.27 3.10
CA ASN A 235 -1.49 -6.14 2.21
C ASN A 235 -0.55 -6.49 1.05
N GLY A 236 -0.37 -7.76 0.77
CA GLY A 236 0.42 -8.24 -0.37
C GLY A 236 -0.23 -7.99 -1.73
N ILE A 237 -1.54 -7.80 -1.77
CA ILE A 237 -2.28 -7.27 -2.91
C ILE A 237 -3.25 -6.23 -2.39
N ILE A 238 -3.26 -5.06 -3.02
CA ILE A 238 -4.23 -3.99 -2.77
C ILE A 238 -4.69 -3.48 -4.12
N ALA A 239 -5.96 -3.68 -4.45
CA ALA A 239 -6.55 -3.17 -5.68
C ALA A 239 -7.58 -2.10 -5.36
N VAL A 240 -7.49 -0.96 -6.01
CA VAL A 240 -8.45 0.15 -5.88
C VAL A 240 -8.84 0.66 -7.27
N ASP A 241 -10.07 1.11 -7.41
CA ASP A 241 -10.59 1.59 -8.69
C ASP A 241 -10.34 3.08 -8.93
N ARG A 242 -9.85 3.80 -7.93
CA ARG A 242 -9.65 5.25 -7.98
C ARG A 242 -8.65 5.75 -6.94
N ASN A 243 -8.18 6.98 -7.12
CA ASN A 243 -7.43 7.68 -6.09
C ASN A 243 -8.33 8.02 -4.90
N ASN A 244 -7.72 8.19 -3.74
CA ASN A 244 -8.40 8.53 -2.49
C ASN A 244 -9.61 7.64 -2.18
N HIS A 245 -9.46 6.33 -2.38
CA HIS A 245 -10.54 5.40 -2.05
C HIS A 245 -10.95 5.55 -0.58
N PRO A 246 -12.25 5.63 -0.28
CA PRO A 246 -12.75 5.89 1.08
C PRO A 246 -12.25 4.92 2.15
N ALA A 247 -12.06 3.65 1.81
CA ALA A 247 -11.53 2.64 2.74
C ALA A 247 -10.08 2.95 3.15
N LEU A 248 -9.24 3.38 2.20
CA LEU A 248 -7.85 3.78 2.49
C LEU A 248 -7.78 5.12 3.19
N LEU A 249 -8.69 6.06 2.88
CA LEU A 249 -8.82 7.31 3.64
C LEU A 249 -9.24 7.05 5.08
N ALA A 250 -10.15 6.09 5.31
CA ALA A 250 -10.52 5.68 6.67
C ALA A 250 -9.31 5.11 7.45
N GLY A 251 -8.46 4.33 6.79
CA GLY A 251 -7.20 3.86 7.37
C GLY A 251 -6.23 5.00 7.67
N LEU A 252 -6.11 5.96 6.78
CA LEU A 252 -5.28 7.15 7.00
C LEU A 252 -5.78 7.97 8.20
N GLU A 253 -7.11 8.11 8.35
CA GLU A 253 -7.69 8.80 9.50
C GLU A 253 -7.32 8.09 10.82
N ILE A 254 -7.32 6.77 10.85
CA ILE A 254 -6.85 6.01 12.04
C ILE A 254 -5.38 6.31 12.30
N MET A 255 -4.55 6.34 11.25
CA MET A 255 -3.12 6.72 11.35
C MET A 255 -2.93 8.15 11.91
N HIS A 256 -3.84 9.06 11.61
CA HIS A 256 -3.79 10.45 12.06
C HIS A 256 -4.32 10.67 13.48
N THR A 257 -5.01 9.69 14.05
CA THR A 257 -5.65 9.85 15.37
C THR A 257 -5.08 8.93 16.43
N LYS A 258 -4.52 7.79 16.04
CA LYS A 258 -3.98 6.79 16.96
C LYS A 258 -2.47 6.94 17.08
N PHE A 259 -1.98 7.13 18.26
CA PHE A 259 -0.58 7.41 18.57
C PHE A 259 0.40 6.33 18.07
N ASP A 260 0.06 5.06 18.18
CA ASP A 260 0.89 3.92 17.79
C ASP A 260 0.26 3.10 16.68
N ALA A 261 -0.40 3.76 15.75
CA ALA A 261 -1.08 3.11 14.64
C ALA A 261 -0.12 2.28 13.78
N ASP A 262 -0.55 1.08 13.43
CA ASP A 262 0.17 0.20 12.52
C ASP A 262 -0.31 0.45 11.08
N PRO A 263 0.60 0.74 10.13
CA PRO A 263 0.21 1.03 8.74
C PRO A 263 -0.51 -0.12 8.04
N TYR A 264 -0.22 -1.36 8.41
CA TYR A 264 -0.90 -2.53 7.84
C TYR A 264 -2.24 -2.78 8.53
N SER A 265 -2.25 -3.04 9.84
CA SER A 265 -3.48 -3.40 10.54
C SER A 265 -4.46 -2.25 10.67
N ASP A 266 -3.99 -1.03 10.95
CA ASP A 266 -4.84 0.16 11.07
C ASP A 266 -5.03 0.86 9.73
N GLY A 267 -3.97 1.05 8.98
CA GLY A 267 -3.99 1.79 7.72
C GLY A 267 -4.72 1.08 6.59
N VAL A 268 -4.77 -0.25 6.58
CA VAL A 268 -5.47 -1.04 5.56
C VAL A 268 -6.63 -1.82 6.18
N CYS A 269 -6.36 -2.78 7.06
CA CYS A 269 -7.37 -3.71 7.55
C CYS A 269 -8.49 -3.01 8.31
N ASN A 270 -8.17 -2.18 9.29
CA ASN A 270 -9.17 -1.45 10.05
C ASN A 270 -9.86 -0.35 9.25
N GLY A 271 -9.17 0.26 8.29
CA GLY A 271 -9.78 1.18 7.35
C GLY A 271 -10.86 0.52 6.50
N ILE A 272 -10.58 -0.66 5.99
CA ILE A 272 -11.54 -1.48 5.22
C ILE A 272 -12.72 -1.89 6.10
N ARG A 273 -12.47 -2.39 7.31
CA ARG A 273 -13.53 -2.75 8.26
C ARG A 273 -14.44 -1.56 8.56
N LYS A 274 -13.87 -0.39 8.81
CA LYS A 274 -14.63 0.84 9.07
C LYS A 274 -15.47 1.25 7.88
N HIS A 275 -14.90 1.20 6.68
CA HIS A 275 -15.61 1.56 5.46
C HIS A 275 -16.84 0.69 5.22
N PHE A 276 -16.73 -0.61 5.44
CA PHE A 276 -17.84 -1.56 5.23
C PHE A 276 -18.70 -1.79 6.48
N ASN A 277 -18.52 -1.02 7.55
CA ASN A 277 -19.20 -1.18 8.83
C ASN A 277 -19.12 -2.61 9.39
N TYR A 278 -17.98 -3.25 9.24
CA TYR A 278 -17.75 -4.56 9.79
C TYR A 278 -17.80 -4.52 11.31
N SER A 279 -18.60 -5.41 11.91
CA SER A 279 -18.66 -5.58 13.36
C SER A 279 -18.09 -6.93 13.78
N LEU A 280 -17.59 -7.01 15.03
CA LEU A 280 -17.03 -8.25 15.60
C LEU A 280 -18.05 -9.39 15.72
N ASN A 281 -19.35 -9.10 15.58
CA ASN A 281 -20.43 -10.09 15.58
C ASN A 281 -20.63 -10.77 14.22
N GLU A 282 -19.92 -10.30 13.19
CA GLU A 282 -20.01 -10.87 11.86
C GLU A 282 -18.91 -11.91 11.66
N ASP A 283 -19.21 -12.89 10.78
CA ASP A 283 -18.20 -13.89 10.43
C ASP A 283 -17.05 -13.25 9.64
N TYR A 284 -15.88 -13.24 10.23
CA TYR A 284 -14.67 -12.69 9.62
C TYR A 284 -14.28 -13.42 8.33
N ASN A 285 -14.46 -14.74 8.28
CA ASN A 285 -14.19 -15.50 7.05
C ASN A 285 -15.11 -15.06 5.90
N SER A 286 -16.38 -14.79 6.17
CA SER A 286 -17.31 -14.26 5.17
C SER A 286 -16.92 -12.86 4.71
N PHE A 287 -16.45 -12.02 5.62
CA PHE A 287 -15.95 -10.69 5.27
C PHE A 287 -14.71 -10.78 4.38
N CYS A 288 -13.78 -11.66 4.71
CA CYS A 288 -12.60 -11.91 3.87
C CYS A 288 -12.97 -12.42 2.48
N ASP A 289 -13.96 -13.33 2.38
CA ASP A 289 -14.45 -13.78 1.09
C ASP A 289 -15.04 -12.64 0.26
N PHE A 290 -15.70 -11.69 0.91
CA PHE A 290 -16.31 -10.53 0.26
C PHE A 290 -15.27 -9.60 -0.35
N ILE A 291 -14.18 -9.29 0.36
CA ILE A 291 -13.18 -8.31 -0.06
C ILE A 291 -11.94 -8.92 -0.72
N GLU A 292 -11.90 -10.24 -0.86
CA GLU A 292 -10.73 -10.92 -1.44
C GLU A 292 -10.52 -10.53 -2.91
N PHE A 293 -9.28 -10.20 -3.23
CA PHE A 293 -8.83 -10.11 -4.60
C PHE A 293 -8.68 -11.53 -5.16
N LYS A 294 -9.64 -11.95 -5.95
CA LYS A 294 -9.73 -13.32 -6.51
C LYS A 294 -9.17 -13.34 -7.91
N HIS A 295 -8.08 -14.08 -8.11
CA HIS A 295 -7.53 -14.26 -9.43
C HIS A 295 -6.67 -15.53 -9.51
N ASP A 296 -6.97 -16.40 -10.47
CA ASP A 296 -6.27 -17.69 -10.64
C ASP A 296 -4.88 -17.55 -11.27
N ASN A 297 -4.59 -16.39 -11.87
CA ASN A 297 -3.33 -16.14 -12.59
C ASN A 297 -2.26 -15.45 -11.74
N ILE A 298 -2.47 -15.37 -10.45
CA ILE A 298 -1.47 -14.89 -9.47
C ILE A 298 -1.20 -15.99 -8.47
N ILE A 299 0.06 -16.34 -8.32
CA ILE A 299 0.50 -17.29 -7.31
C ILE A 299 1.56 -16.66 -6.42
N MET A 300 1.59 -17.07 -5.16
CA MET A 300 2.64 -16.66 -4.23
C MET A 300 3.86 -17.60 -4.38
N ASN A 301 5.05 -17.02 -4.45
CA ASN A 301 6.27 -17.82 -4.44
C ASN A 301 6.55 -18.30 -3.01
N THR A 302 6.17 -19.54 -2.72
CA THR A 302 6.38 -20.19 -1.41
C THR A 302 7.71 -20.92 -1.29
N SER A 303 8.52 -20.93 -2.35
CA SER A 303 9.81 -21.64 -2.38
C SER A 303 10.94 -20.78 -1.79
N GLN A 304 10.87 -20.53 -0.50
CA GLN A 304 12.00 -20.01 0.27
C GLN A 304 12.26 -20.88 1.47
#